data_ef11bc5e074fb72442aa97d409e6e27b
#
_entry.id   ef11bc5e074fb72442aa97d409e6e27b
#
_cell.length_a   1.000
_cell.length_b   1.000
_cell.length_c   1.000
_cell.angle_alpha   90.00
_cell.angle_beta   90.00
_cell.angle_gamma   90.00
#
_symmetry.space_group_name_H-M   'P 1'
#
loop_
_entity.id
_entity.type
_entity.pdbx_description
1 polymer ?
#
loop_
_entity_poly.entity_id
_entity_poly.type
_entity_poly.pdbx_seq_one_letter_code
_entity_poly.pdbx_strand_id
1 'polypeptide(L)'
;MPIDDCQHKFEELASEVLPAHFARLTEARKSARDARTFVGHKSATRELLSLLNLTDDFPGCYVFYDGETPVYVGISRTVVKRLSQHLNQDNHYSASLVYKMASEDYPHEMKRDQAMKDEQFRRVFFDVQERLRSMRVAYIEIDNDLEMYLFEVYAAMRLDTATWNTFRTH
;
A
#
# COMPACT_ATOMS: atom_id res chain seq x y z
N MET A 1 -17.73 -11.55 -22.91
CA MET A 1 -17.25 -12.08 -21.60
C MET A 1 -16.77 -10.90 -20.77
N PRO A 2 -17.05 -10.87 -19.47
CA PRO A 2 -16.50 -9.85 -18.60
C PRO A 2 -14.95 -9.97 -18.53
N ILE A 3 -14.26 -8.84 -18.38
CA ILE A 3 -12.81 -8.81 -18.17
C ILE A 3 -12.56 -9.19 -16.71
N ASP A 4 -11.70 -10.19 -16.47
CA ASP A 4 -11.34 -10.67 -15.14
C ASP A 4 -12.56 -10.91 -14.22
N ASP A 5 -13.61 -11.50 -14.79
CA ASP A 5 -14.89 -11.79 -14.13
C ASP A 5 -15.61 -10.58 -13.49
N CYS A 6 -15.21 -9.36 -13.84
CA CYS A 6 -15.87 -8.14 -13.39
C CYS A 6 -17.28 -8.05 -14.00
N GLN A 7 -18.30 -7.99 -13.17
CA GLN A 7 -19.71 -7.99 -13.60
C GLN A 7 -20.21 -6.60 -14.01
N HIS A 8 -19.43 -5.56 -13.72
CA HIS A 8 -19.79 -4.16 -13.97
C HIS A 8 -19.28 -3.68 -15.32
N LYS A 9 -20.06 -2.83 -15.99
CA LYS A 9 -19.59 -2.05 -17.13
C LYS A 9 -18.76 -0.87 -16.66
N PHE A 10 -17.94 -0.32 -17.56
CA PHE A 10 -17.05 0.79 -17.21
C PHE A 10 -17.81 2.02 -16.67
N GLU A 11 -18.96 2.36 -17.26
CA GLU A 11 -19.78 3.47 -16.82
C GLU A 11 -20.29 3.27 -15.39
N GLU A 12 -20.68 2.04 -15.03
CA GLU A 12 -21.12 1.66 -13.69
C GLU A 12 -19.94 1.67 -12.71
N LEU A 13 -18.79 1.14 -13.12
CA LEU A 13 -17.55 1.24 -12.32
C LEU A 13 -17.23 2.69 -11.99
N ALA A 14 -17.24 3.58 -12.99
CA ALA A 14 -16.86 4.97 -12.83
C ALA A 14 -17.85 5.79 -12.00
N SER A 15 -19.17 5.54 -12.17
CA SER A 15 -20.22 6.35 -11.54
C SER A 15 -20.69 5.84 -10.17
N GLU A 16 -20.53 4.55 -9.90
CA GLU A 16 -21.13 3.92 -8.70
C GLU A 16 -20.09 3.13 -7.89
N VAL A 17 -19.40 2.16 -8.50
CA VAL A 17 -18.57 1.19 -7.75
C VAL A 17 -17.32 1.83 -7.16
N LEU A 18 -16.54 2.56 -7.98
CA LEU A 18 -15.32 3.23 -7.49
C LEU A 18 -15.64 4.33 -6.47
N PRO A 19 -16.67 5.18 -6.65
CA PRO A 19 -17.14 6.09 -5.61
C PRO A 19 -17.57 5.39 -4.33
N ALA A 20 -18.26 4.24 -4.40
CA ALA A 20 -18.66 3.46 -3.24
C ALA A 20 -17.45 2.90 -2.48
N HIS A 21 -16.44 2.35 -3.18
CA HIS A 21 -15.18 1.93 -2.57
C HIS A 21 -14.46 3.11 -1.91
N PHE A 22 -14.48 4.28 -2.52
CA PHE A 22 -13.85 5.48 -1.94
C PHE A 22 -14.57 5.94 -0.67
N ALA A 23 -15.89 5.86 -0.63
CA ALA A 23 -16.67 6.13 0.58
C ALA A 23 -16.31 5.14 1.72
N ARG A 24 -16.17 3.84 1.41
CA ARG A 24 -15.70 2.82 2.36
C ARG A 24 -14.28 3.12 2.87
N LEU A 25 -13.37 3.53 1.99
CA LEU A 25 -11.99 3.90 2.35
C LEU A 25 -11.97 5.13 3.28
N THR A 26 -12.81 6.14 2.96
CA THR A 26 -12.97 7.34 3.79
C THR A 26 -13.49 7.00 5.19
N GLU A 27 -14.42 6.06 5.28
CA GLU A 27 -14.92 5.58 6.59
C GLU A 27 -13.84 4.77 7.32
N ALA A 28 -13.13 3.86 6.64
CA ALA A 28 -12.03 3.08 7.20
C ALA A 28 -10.89 3.96 7.75
N ARG A 29 -10.67 5.14 7.17
CA ARG A 29 -9.69 6.11 7.67
C ARG A 29 -9.97 6.57 9.09
N LYS A 30 -11.23 6.68 9.51
CA LYS A 30 -11.60 7.10 10.87
C LYS A 30 -11.08 6.13 11.94
N SER A 31 -10.95 4.85 11.59
CA SER A 31 -10.40 3.77 12.41
C SER A 31 -9.06 3.25 11.91
N ALA A 32 -8.29 4.08 11.19
CA ALA A 32 -6.99 3.69 10.65
C ALA A 32 -6.07 3.13 11.74
N ARG A 33 -5.35 2.06 11.43
CA ARG A 33 -4.45 1.37 12.35
C ARG A 33 -3.09 2.05 12.39
N ASP A 34 -2.44 1.99 13.54
CA ASP A 34 -1.04 2.34 13.66
C ASP A 34 -0.21 1.32 12.84
N ALA A 35 0.66 1.81 11.94
CA ALA A 35 1.52 0.94 11.14
C ALA A 35 2.45 0.09 12.00
N ARG A 36 2.80 0.51 13.21
CA ARG A 36 3.57 -0.29 14.18
C ARG A 36 2.89 -1.60 14.55
N THR A 37 1.57 -1.72 14.43
CA THR A 37 0.83 -2.98 14.64
C THR A 37 1.36 -4.12 13.75
N PHE A 38 1.88 -3.80 12.56
CA PHE A 38 2.42 -4.78 11.61
C PHE A 38 3.91 -5.10 11.83
N VAL A 39 4.59 -4.36 12.70
CA VAL A 39 6.04 -4.54 12.94
C VAL A 39 6.29 -5.81 13.75
N GLY A 40 7.33 -6.55 13.35
CA GLY A 40 7.68 -7.84 13.96
C GLY A 40 6.97 -9.05 13.34
N HIS A 41 5.98 -8.83 12.47
CA HIS A 41 5.26 -9.88 11.76
C HIS A 41 5.76 -9.99 10.30
N LYS A 42 6.24 -11.18 9.91
CA LYS A 42 6.73 -11.42 8.53
C LYS A 42 5.61 -11.67 7.52
N SER A 43 4.40 -11.97 7.99
CA SER A 43 3.22 -12.30 7.17
C SER A 43 1.95 -12.09 8.01
N ALA A 44 0.78 -12.40 7.44
CA ALA A 44 -0.50 -12.42 8.13
C ALA A 44 -0.58 -13.59 9.14
N THR A 45 0.14 -13.47 10.26
CA THR A 45 0.08 -14.45 11.34
C THR A 45 -1.25 -14.41 12.06
N ARG A 46 -1.64 -15.51 12.71
CA ARG A 46 -2.88 -15.54 13.54
C ARG A 46 -2.89 -14.46 14.60
N GLU A 47 -1.73 -14.19 15.21
CA GLU A 47 -1.58 -13.12 16.20
C GLU A 47 -1.88 -11.75 15.59
N LEU A 48 -1.26 -11.41 14.44
CA LEU A 48 -1.50 -10.16 13.76
C LEU A 48 -2.96 -10.03 13.30
N LEU A 49 -3.52 -11.07 12.69
CA LEU A 49 -4.93 -11.06 12.27
C LEU A 49 -5.88 -10.84 13.46
N SER A 50 -5.60 -11.48 14.60
CA SER A 50 -6.37 -11.26 15.84
C SER A 50 -6.27 -9.81 16.32
N LEU A 51 -5.08 -9.20 16.31
CA LEU A 51 -4.89 -7.78 16.67
C LEU A 51 -5.66 -6.83 15.74
N LEU A 52 -5.83 -7.22 14.48
CA LEU A 52 -6.58 -6.46 13.49
C LEU A 52 -8.09 -6.75 13.49
N ASN A 53 -8.57 -7.70 14.30
CA ASN A 53 -9.92 -8.25 14.30
C ASN A 53 -10.31 -8.86 12.93
N LEU A 54 -9.38 -9.57 12.31
CA LEU A 54 -9.55 -10.28 11.05
C LEU A 54 -9.46 -11.79 11.25
N THR A 55 -10.18 -12.55 10.42
CA THR A 55 -10.08 -14.01 10.37
C THR A 55 -8.96 -14.46 9.44
N ASP A 56 -8.88 -13.83 8.28
CA ASP A 56 -7.94 -14.16 7.21
C ASP A 56 -7.36 -12.87 6.60
N ASP A 57 -6.29 -13.00 5.82
CA ASP A 57 -5.81 -11.96 4.93
C ASP A 57 -6.76 -11.81 3.73
N PHE A 58 -6.80 -10.65 3.08
CA PHE A 58 -7.80 -10.34 2.08
C PHE A 58 -7.19 -9.56 0.90
N PRO A 59 -7.81 -9.64 -0.30
CA PRO A 59 -7.49 -8.78 -1.42
C PRO A 59 -8.08 -7.39 -1.20
N GLY A 60 -7.36 -6.34 -1.59
CA GLY A 60 -7.91 -5.00 -1.44
C GLY A 60 -6.89 -3.87 -1.60
N CYS A 61 -7.32 -2.70 -1.15
CA CYS A 61 -6.57 -1.47 -1.21
C CYS A 61 -6.21 -0.99 0.20
N TYR A 62 -5.03 -0.38 0.33
CA TYR A 62 -4.57 0.26 1.56
C TYR A 62 -3.95 1.63 1.27
N VAL A 63 -4.01 2.50 2.26
CA VAL A 63 -3.44 3.85 2.17
C VAL A 63 -2.64 4.15 3.43
N PHE A 64 -1.40 4.62 3.25
CA PHE A 64 -0.60 5.19 4.33
C PHE A 64 -0.94 6.67 4.50
N TYR A 65 -1.06 7.10 5.77
CA TYR A 65 -1.32 8.47 6.16
C TYR A 65 -0.25 8.96 7.14
N ASP A 66 0.35 10.11 6.82
CA ASP A 66 1.17 10.88 7.75
C ASP A 66 0.29 11.94 8.42
N GLY A 67 -0.11 11.70 9.65
CA GLY A 67 -1.19 12.46 10.28
C GLY A 67 -2.47 12.41 9.44
N GLU A 68 -2.90 13.55 8.94
CA GLU A 68 -4.09 13.68 8.09
C GLU A 68 -3.78 13.58 6.58
N THR A 69 -2.50 13.59 6.21
CA THR A 69 -2.06 13.63 4.80
C THR A 69 -1.94 12.21 4.25
N PRO A 70 -2.67 11.86 3.17
CA PRO A 70 -2.46 10.62 2.46
C PRO A 70 -1.10 10.65 1.75
N VAL A 71 -0.35 9.56 1.87
CA VAL A 71 1.02 9.46 1.35
C VAL A 71 1.09 8.52 0.16
N TYR A 72 0.49 7.35 0.29
CA TYR A 72 0.60 6.30 -0.72
C TYR A 72 -0.64 5.41 -0.72
N VAL A 73 -1.12 5.09 -1.90
CA VAL A 73 -2.17 4.09 -2.16
C VAL A 73 -1.51 2.84 -2.72
N GLY A 74 -1.85 1.69 -2.21
CA GLY A 74 -1.39 0.41 -2.74
C GLY A 74 -2.49 -0.63 -2.76
N ILE A 75 -2.31 -1.65 -3.61
CA ILE A 75 -3.21 -2.79 -3.72
C ILE A 75 -2.45 -4.10 -3.52
N SER A 76 -3.16 -5.11 -3.05
CA SER A 76 -2.60 -6.46 -2.91
C SER A 76 -3.71 -7.49 -2.83
N ARG A 77 -3.47 -8.71 -3.31
CA ARG A 77 -4.32 -9.87 -3.04
C ARG A 77 -4.19 -10.37 -1.58
N THR A 78 -3.19 -9.89 -0.84
CA THR A 78 -2.94 -10.19 0.57
C THR A 78 -2.46 -8.92 1.27
N VAL A 79 -3.41 -8.06 1.66
CA VAL A 79 -3.12 -6.71 2.18
C VAL A 79 -2.30 -6.75 3.47
N VAL A 80 -2.65 -7.63 4.42
CA VAL A 80 -1.95 -7.72 5.71
C VAL A 80 -0.50 -8.17 5.51
N LYS A 81 -0.28 -9.19 4.68
CA LYS A 81 1.07 -9.64 4.30
C LYS A 81 1.85 -8.53 3.60
N ARG A 82 1.22 -7.80 2.69
CA ARG A 82 1.87 -6.72 1.94
C ARG A 82 2.32 -5.57 2.84
N LEU A 83 1.48 -5.16 3.78
CA LEU A 83 1.82 -4.17 4.79
C LEU A 83 2.97 -4.64 5.68
N SER A 84 2.92 -5.89 6.14
CA SER A 84 4.03 -6.49 6.90
C SER A 84 5.34 -6.50 6.12
N GLN A 85 5.31 -6.75 4.81
CA GLN A 85 6.49 -6.70 3.95
C GLN A 85 7.12 -5.30 3.88
N HIS A 86 6.31 -4.26 3.65
CA HIS A 86 6.80 -2.88 3.62
C HIS A 86 7.47 -2.49 4.95
N LEU A 87 6.95 -2.95 6.07
CA LEU A 87 7.35 -2.48 7.39
C LEU A 87 8.43 -3.34 8.07
N ASN A 88 8.72 -4.54 7.54
CA ASN A 88 9.67 -5.48 8.18
C ASN A 88 10.77 -6.00 7.25
N GLN A 89 10.55 -6.01 5.92
CA GLN A 89 11.54 -6.58 5.01
C GLN A 89 12.66 -5.58 4.72
N ASP A 90 13.87 -6.12 4.56
CA ASP A 90 15.09 -5.34 4.33
C ASP A 90 15.58 -5.42 2.88
N ASN A 91 14.70 -5.75 1.96
CA ASN A 91 15.02 -5.89 0.54
C ASN A 91 14.07 -5.06 -0.34
N HIS A 92 14.58 -4.63 -1.48
CA HIS A 92 13.88 -3.74 -2.41
C HIS A 92 12.71 -4.39 -3.17
N TYR A 93 12.56 -5.72 -3.14
CA TYR A 93 11.44 -6.42 -3.77
C TYR A 93 10.20 -6.37 -2.87
N SER A 94 10.38 -6.79 -1.63
CA SER A 94 9.27 -6.86 -0.66
C SER A 94 8.92 -5.49 -0.09
N ALA A 95 9.92 -4.67 0.24
CA ALA A 95 9.74 -3.30 0.72
C ALA A 95 9.93 -2.27 -0.42
N SER A 96 9.28 -2.49 -1.55
CA SER A 96 9.45 -1.68 -2.76
C SER A 96 9.08 -0.20 -2.59
N LEU A 97 8.10 0.12 -1.77
CA LEU A 97 7.76 1.51 -1.42
C LEU A 97 8.89 2.17 -0.64
N VAL A 98 9.44 1.48 0.36
CA VAL A 98 10.58 1.98 1.14
C VAL A 98 11.77 2.27 0.22
N TYR A 99 12.08 1.33 -0.68
CA TYR A 99 13.16 1.52 -1.66
C TYR A 99 12.93 2.74 -2.55
N LYS A 100 11.70 2.92 -3.06
CA LYS A 100 11.35 4.06 -3.89
C LYS A 100 11.56 5.38 -3.14
N MET A 101 11.03 5.47 -1.93
CA MET A 101 11.16 6.66 -1.09
C MET A 101 12.62 6.94 -0.71
N ALA A 102 13.40 5.90 -0.38
CA ALA A 102 14.82 6.03 -0.07
C ALA A 102 15.64 6.52 -1.28
N SER A 103 15.29 6.09 -2.49
CA SER A 103 15.95 6.54 -3.73
C SER A 103 15.66 8.01 -4.05
N GLU A 104 14.54 8.56 -3.62
CA GLU A 104 14.26 9.99 -3.71
C GLU A 104 15.02 10.79 -2.64
N ASP A 105 15.08 10.28 -1.41
CA ASP A 105 15.82 10.92 -0.31
C ASP A 105 17.36 10.83 -0.52
N TYR A 106 17.83 9.81 -1.23
CA TYR A 106 19.24 9.59 -1.59
C TYR A 106 19.36 9.22 -3.08
N PRO A 107 19.33 10.20 -3.98
CA PRO A 107 19.44 9.97 -5.42
C PRO A 107 20.76 9.29 -5.80
N HIS A 108 20.72 8.25 -6.64
CA HIS A 108 21.88 7.49 -7.08
C HIS A 108 21.65 6.84 -8.45
N GLU A 109 22.75 6.48 -9.13
CA GLU A 109 22.73 5.74 -10.40
C GLU A 109 23.02 4.24 -10.24
N MET A 110 23.15 3.75 -9.01
CA MET A 110 23.41 2.34 -8.70
C MET A 110 22.23 1.46 -9.12
N LYS A 111 22.51 0.22 -9.54
CA LYS A 111 21.49 -0.81 -9.67
C LYS A 111 20.91 -1.12 -8.29
N ARG A 112 19.65 -1.56 -8.23
CA ARG A 112 18.93 -1.82 -6.96
C ARG A 112 19.72 -2.70 -5.98
N ASP A 113 20.28 -3.81 -6.45
CA ASP A 113 21.08 -4.72 -5.60
C ASP A 113 22.38 -4.09 -5.09
N GLN A 114 22.97 -3.17 -5.86
CA GLN A 114 24.17 -2.43 -5.45
C GLN A 114 23.81 -1.36 -4.41
N ALA A 115 22.73 -0.61 -4.63
CA ALA A 115 22.22 0.36 -3.66
C ALA A 115 21.94 -0.30 -2.32
N MET A 116 21.32 -1.48 -2.30
CA MET A 116 21.03 -2.21 -1.05
C MET A 116 22.28 -2.75 -0.34
N LYS A 117 23.46 -2.73 -0.98
CA LYS A 117 24.76 -3.05 -0.37
C LYS A 117 25.53 -1.82 0.09
N ASP A 118 25.15 -0.64 -0.42
CA ASP A 118 25.76 0.64 -0.02
C ASP A 118 25.31 1.00 1.40
N GLU A 119 26.28 1.29 2.27
CA GLU A 119 26.00 1.53 3.70
C GLU A 119 25.18 2.80 3.92
N GLN A 120 25.43 3.85 3.15
CA GLN A 120 24.72 5.12 3.29
C GLN A 120 23.28 4.98 2.79
N PHE A 121 23.07 4.35 1.62
CA PHE A 121 21.73 4.07 1.14
C PHE A 121 20.92 3.19 2.10
N ARG A 122 21.54 2.16 2.68
CA ARG A 122 20.87 1.30 3.68
C ARG A 122 20.42 2.08 4.91
N ARG A 123 21.19 3.03 5.38
CA ARG A 123 20.76 3.91 6.50
C ARG A 123 19.51 4.68 6.11
N VAL A 124 19.52 5.33 4.94
CA VAL A 124 18.34 6.06 4.43
C VAL A 124 17.14 5.11 4.25
N PHE A 125 17.36 3.90 3.73
CA PHE A 125 16.30 2.89 3.61
C PHE A 125 15.64 2.57 4.96
N PHE A 126 16.42 2.34 6.01
CA PHE A 126 15.86 2.06 7.34
C PHE A 126 15.22 3.29 7.99
N ASP A 127 15.74 4.49 7.76
CA ASP A 127 15.14 5.74 8.23
C ASP A 127 13.77 5.96 7.57
N VAL A 128 13.67 5.71 6.28
CA VAL A 128 12.38 5.74 5.55
C VAL A 128 11.42 4.67 6.07
N GLN A 129 11.91 3.45 6.33
CA GLN A 129 11.06 2.39 6.88
C GLN A 129 10.54 2.79 8.27
N GLU A 130 11.36 3.40 9.12
CA GLU A 130 10.92 3.89 10.42
C GLU A 130 9.91 5.04 10.29
N ARG A 131 10.07 5.91 9.27
CA ARG A 131 9.07 6.94 8.95
C ARG A 131 7.72 6.32 8.56
N LEU A 132 7.71 5.26 7.72
CA LEU A 132 6.47 4.54 7.42
C LEU A 132 5.85 3.87 8.67
N ARG A 133 6.65 3.34 9.57
CA ARG A 133 6.20 2.74 10.83
C ARG A 133 5.50 3.75 11.75
N SER A 134 5.82 5.04 11.62
CA SER A 134 5.18 6.12 12.39
C SER A 134 3.84 6.57 11.81
N MET A 135 3.47 6.08 10.63
CA MET A 135 2.23 6.45 9.94
C MET A 135 1.04 5.62 10.41
N ARG A 136 -0.15 5.97 9.93
CA ARG A 136 -1.37 5.18 10.08
C ARG A 136 -1.75 4.55 8.75
N VAL A 137 -2.46 3.44 8.80
CA VAL A 137 -2.90 2.70 7.62
C VAL A 137 -4.42 2.47 7.68
N ALA A 138 -5.11 2.87 6.62
CA ALA A 138 -6.47 2.45 6.35
C ALA A 138 -6.49 1.44 5.21
N TYR A 139 -7.43 0.51 5.22
CA TYR A 139 -7.59 -0.49 4.17
C TYR A 139 -9.04 -0.90 4.01
N ILE A 140 -9.37 -1.36 2.81
CA ILE A 140 -10.66 -1.96 2.45
C ILE A 140 -10.44 -3.21 1.62
N GLU A 141 -11.33 -4.17 1.79
CA GLU A 141 -11.41 -5.36 0.94
C GLU A 141 -12.06 -5.05 -0.39
N ILE A 142 -11.48 -5.55 -1.49
CA ILE A 142 -12.01 -5.49 -2.85
C ILE A 142 -11.66 -6.82 -3.52
N ASP A 143 -12.66 -7.64 -3.78
CA ASP A 143 -12.47 -9.02 -4.24
C ASP A 143 -12.10 -9.13 -5.72
N ASN A 144 -12.64 -8.25 -6.57
CA ASN A 144 -12.39 -8.30 -8.00
C ASN A 144 -11.09 -7.58 -8.37
N ASP A 145 -10.21 -8.27 -9.09
CA ASP A 145 -8.90 -7.76 -9.48
C ASP A 145 -9.00 -6.50 -10.36
N LEU A 146 -9.91 -6.46 -11.33
CA LEU A 146 -10.09 -5.30 -12.22
C LEU A 146 -10.56 -4.08 -11.44
N GLU A 147 -11.55 -4.25 -10.54
CA GLU A 147 -12.02 -3.18 -9.67
C GLU A 147 -10.88 -2.66 -8.78
N MET A 148 -10.08 -3.56 -8.24
CA MET A 148 -8.94 -3.23 -7.38
C MET A 148 -7.88 -2.40 -8.15
N TYR A 149 -7.52 -2.80 -9.38
CA TYR A 149 -6.59 -2.03 -10.23
C TYR A 149 -7.13 -0.65 -10.59
N LEU A 150 -8.40 -0.57 -11.00
CA LEU A 150 -9.03 0.72 -11.32
C LEU A 150 -9.15 1.61 -10.08
N PHE A 151 -9.44 1.00 -8.93
CA PHE A 151 -9.57 1.72 -7.68
C PHE A 151 -8.23 2.28 -7.18
N GLU A 152 -7.10 1.60 -7.41
CA GLU A 152 -5.78 2.16 -7.06
C GLU A 152 -5.54 3.51 -7.74
N VAL A 153 -5.77 3.56 -9.06
CA VAL A 153 -5.63 4.80 -9.83
C VAL A 153 -6.63 5.85 -9.38
N TYR A 154 -7.89 5.46 -9.24
CA TYR A 154 -8.97 6.35 -8.80
C TYR A 154 -8.68 6.96 -7.42
N ALA A 155 -8.30 6.15 -6.45
CA ALA A 155 -7.99 6.59 -5.09
C ALA A 155 -6.74 7.47 -5.06
N ALA A 156 -5.68 7.10 -5.80
CA ALA A 156 -4.46 7.91 -5.89
C ALA A 156 -4.72 9.32 -6.45
N MET A 157 -5.57 9.42 -7.47
CA MET A 157 -6.00 10.72 -8.03
C MET A 157 -6.87 11.51 -7.05
N ARG A 158 -7.79 10.86 -6.36
CA ARG A 158 -8.69 11.50 -5.39
C ARG A 158 -7.97 11.99 -4.13
N LEU A 159 -6.91 11.28 -3.71
CA LEU A 159 -6.11 11.56 -2.52
C LEU A 159 -4.85 12.39 -2.82
N ASP A 160 -4.58 12.69 -4.10
CA ASP A 160 -3.42 13.46 -4.56
C ASP A 160 -2.08 12.85 -4.07
N THR A 161 -1.93 11.54 -4.22
CA THR A 161 -0.71 10.81 -3.82
C THR A 161 0.32 10.68 -4.94
N ALA A 162 0.32 11.62 -5.90
CA ALA A 162 1.16 11.58 -7.11
C ALA A 162 2.67 11.53 -6.83
N THR A 163 3.12 12.00 -5.68
CA THR A 163 4.53 11.92 -5.27
C THR A 163 5.01 10.46 -5.23
N TRP A 164 4.19 9.55 -4.70
CA TRP A 164 4.59 8.15 -4.52
C TRP A 164 3.81 7.17 -5.41
N ASN A 165 2.66 7.56 -5.93
CA ASN A 165 1.92 6.78 -6.91
C ASN A 165 2.24 7.26 -8.33
N THR A 166 2.91 6.41 -9.10
CA THR A 166 3.21 6.67 -10.52
C THR A 166 2.77 5.47 -11.34
N PHE A 167 2.00 5.71 -12.39
CA PHE A 167 1.45 4.69 -13.29
C PHE A 167 2.09 4.77 -14.69
N ARG A 168 3.38 5.13 -14.74
CA ARG A 168 4.13 5.22 -16.00
C ARG A 168 4.37 3.82 -16.55
N THR A 169 4.08 3.63 -17.83
CA THR A 169 4.52 2.44 -18.58
C THR A 169 6.02 2.51 -18.85
N HIS A 170 6.67 1.37 -18.87
CA HIS A 170 8.08 1.22 -19.15
C HIS A 170 8.31 0.99 -20.64
#